data_0f2af85ae86dadd9c23fdea1ebe6891c
#
_entry.id   0f2af85ae86dadd9c23fdea1ebe6891c
#
_cell.length_a   1.000
_cell.length_b   1.000
_cell.length_c   1.000
_cell.angle_alpha   90.00
_cell.angle_beta   90.00
_cell.angle_gamma   90.00
#
_symmetry.space_group_name_H-M   'P 1'
#
loop_
_entity.id
_entity.type
_entity.pdbx_description
1 polymer ?
#
loop_
_entity_poly.entity_id
_entity_poly.type
_entity_poly.pdbx_seq_one_letter_code
_entity_poly.pdbx_strand_id
1 'polypeptide(L)'
;MRVAICTPAIGAELVDLVLGSPPSPECINDIYAELIQSQVIFIRNTNLTPAAHLEFARAFGELDVPHPHYPHVKGHDQIVVLENDQENPPDTNSWHTDLTFKREQPFASVL
;
A
#
# COMPACT_ATOMS: atom_id res chain seq x y z
N MET A 1 -3.79 4.70 18.37
CA MET A 1 -2.86 5.07 17.27
C MET A 1 -2.25 6.43 17.57
N ARG A 2 -0.94 6.58 17.40
CA ARG A 2 -0.21 7.83 17.52
C ARG A 2 0.48 8.12 16.18
N VAL A 3 0.47 9.38 15.75
CA VAL A 3 1.10 9.81 14.49
C VAL A 3 2.46 10.42 14.78
N ALA A 4 3.50 9.94 14.09
CA ALA A 4 4.85 10.50 14.13
C ALA A 4 5.21 11.02 12.72
N ILE A 5 5.28 12.33 12.57
CA ILE A 5 5.60 12.98 11.29
C ILE A 5 7.05 12.67 10.90
N CYS A 6 7.27 12.18 9.69
CA CYS A 6 8.59 11.84 9.18
C CYS A 6 9.34 13.07 8.66
N THR A 7 8.65 13.91 7.90
CA THR A 7 9.19 15.20 7.39
C THR A 7 8.10 16.27 7.42
N PRO A 8 8.47 17.57 7.37
CA PRO A 8 7.46 18.63 7.33
C PRO A 8 6.56 18.64 6.11
N ALA A 9 6.97 17.99 5.02
CA ALA A 9 6.26 18.03 3.73
C ALA A 9 5.47 16.76 3.45
N ILE A 10 5.98 15.59 3.83
CA ILE A 10 5.42 14.30 3.44
C ILE A 10 5.86 13.20 4.41
N GLY A 11 4.97 12.26 4.65
CA GLY A 11 5.25 11.04 5.37
C GLY A 11 4.94 11.09 6.86
N ALA A 12 4.21 10.10 7.33
CA ALA A 12 3.95 9.86 8.74
C ALA A 12 4.07 8.37 9.07
N GLU A 13 4.52 8.06 10.27
CA GLU A 13 4.48 6.72 10.83
C GLU A 13 3.32 6.60 11.80
N LEU A 14 2.49 5.58 11.61
CA LEU A 14 1.41 5.23 12.52
C LEU A 14 1.94 4.30 13.59
N VAL A 15 2.24 4.86 14.75
CA VAL A 15 2.84 4.15 15.87
C VAL A 15 1.76 3.60 16.79
N ASP A 16 2.04 2.47 17.42
CA ASP A 16 1.12 1.78 18.33
C ASP A 16 -0.19 1.35 17.65
N LEU A 17 -0.14 1.14 16.34
CA LEU A 17 -1.24 0.59 15.57
C LEU A 17 -1.09 -0.94 15.47
N VAL A 18 -2.09 -1.64 15.94
CA VAL A 18 -2.23 -3.09 15.73
C VAL A 18 -3.31 -3.29 14.68
N LEU A 19 -2.92 -3.78 13.52
CA LEU A 19 -3.88 -4.13 12.47
C LEU A 19 -4.56 -5.44 12.85
N GLY A 20 -5.86 -5.35 13.19
CA GLY A 20 -6.72 -6.52 13.31
C GLY A 20 -7.02 -7.12 11.93
N SER A 21 -7.55 -8.32 11.90
CA SER A 21 -8.04 -8.94 10.67
C SER A 21 -9.50 -9.38 10.89
N PRO A 22 -10.47 -8.73 10.24
CA PRO A 22 -10.39 -7.47 9.47
C PRO A 22 -10.16 -6.23 10.34
N PRO A 23 -9.58 -5.14 9.80
CA PRO A 23 -9.45 -3.89 10.53
C PRO A 23 -10.83 -3.25 10.76
N SER A 24 -11.00 -2.57 11.90
CA SER A 24 -12.27 -1.89 12.19
C SER A 24 -12.50 -0.69 11.25
N PRO A 25 -13.77 -0.36 10.95
CA PRO A 25 -14.08 0.83 10.12
C PRO A 25 -13.51 2.14 10.69
N GLU A 26 -13.49 2.29 12.01
CA GLU A 26 -12.90 3.46 12.67
C GLU A 26 -11.40 3.54 12.43
N CYS A 27 -10.68 2.41 12.58
CA CYS A 27 -9.25 2.32 12.29
C CYS A 27 -8.96 2.69 10.83
N ILE A 28 -9.75 2.20 9.89
CA ILE A 28 -9.60 2.52 8.46
C ILE A 28 -9.83 4.01 8.19
N ASN A 29 -10.85 4.61 8.80
CA ASN A 29 -11.12 6.04 8.66
C ASN A 29 -9.97 6.90 9.19
N ASP A 30 -9.40 6.54 10.33
CA ASP A 30 -8.25 7.24 10.91
C ASP A 30 -7.01 7.13 10.01
N ILE A 31 -6.73 5.93 9.50
CA ILE A 31 -5.62 5.69 8.56
C ILE A 31 -5.84 6.49 7.26
N TYR A 32 -7.05 6.48 6.73
CA TYR A 32 -7.40 7.22 5.52
C TYR A 32 -7.21 8.73 5.70
N ALA A 33 -7.68 9.29 6.81
CA ALA A 33 -7.52 10.71 7.12
C ALA A 33 -6.04 11.11 7.18
N GLU A 34 -5.22 10.29 7.84
CA GLU A 34 -3.79 10.53 7.92
C GLU A 34 -3.09 10.37 6.56
N LEU A 35 -3.49 9.38 5.74
CA LEU A 35 -2.96 9.21 4.39
C LEU A 35 -3.21 10.43 3.52
N ILE A 36 -4.41 11.01 3.58
CA ILE A 36 -4.74 12.24 2.84
C ILE A 36 -3.87 13.42 3.29
N GLN A 37 -3.63 13.52 4.60
CA GLN A 37 -2.83 14.61 5.16
C GLN A 37 -1.34 14.46 4.87
N SER A 38 -0.79 13.26 5.08
CA SER A 38 0.65 12.98 5.01
C SER A 38 1.11 12.40 3.67
N GLN A 39 0.19 12.01 2.77
CA GLN A 39 0.39 11.43 1.43
C GLN A 39 1.09 10.07 1.43
N VAL A 40 1.98 9.81 2.35
CA VAL A 40 2.63 8.51 2.58
C VAL A 40 2.55 8.17 4.06
N ILE A 41 2.16 6.95 4.36
CA ILE A 41 2.15 6.46 5.74
C ILE A 41 2.95 5.17 5.87
N PHE A 42 3.54 4.97 7.03
CA PHE A 42 4.26 3.77 7.39
C PHE A 42 3.59 3.11 8.58
N ILE A 43 3.28 1.83 8.45
CA ILE A 43 2.79 0.99 9.53
C ILE A 43 3.80 -0.15 9.70
N ARG A 44 4.59 -0.07 10.77
CA ARG A 44 5.69 -1.00 10.96
C ARG A 44 5.26 -2.25 11.73
N ASN A 45 6.08 -3.30 11.60
CA ASN A 45 5.89 -4.56 12.32
C ASN A 45 4.54 -5.24 12.06
N THR A 46 4.01 -5.07 10.87
CA THR A 46 2.79 -5.73 10.41
C THR A 46 3.16 -7.09 9.83
N ASN A 47 2.92 -8.16 10.54
CA ASN A 47 3.11 -9.51 10.00
C ASN A 47 1.85 -9.96 9.23
N LEU A 48 1.50 -9.22 8.18
CA LEU A 48 0.33 -9.51 7.37
C LEU A 48 0.56 -10.76 6.52
N THR A 49 -0.38 -11.70 6.58
CA THR A 49 -0.47 -12.75 5.57
C THR A 49 -0.94 -12.14 4.24
N PRO A 50 -0.70 -12.79 3.09
CA PRO A 50 -1.23 -12.31 1.80
C PRO A 50 -2.76 -12.04 1.83
N ALA A 51 -3.52 -12.89 2.48
CA ALA A 51 -4.96 -12.70 2.64
C ALA A 51 -5.29 -11.44 3.46
N ALA A 52 -4.63 -11.24 4.59
CA ALA A 52 -4.83 -10.06 5.43
C ALA A 52 -4.37 -8.77 4.75
N HIS A 53 -3.32 -8.84 3.91
CA HIS A 53 -2.88 -7.72 3.07
C HIS A 53 -3.97 -7.30 2.08
N LEU A 54 -4.60 -8.26 1.38
CA LEU A 54 -5.72 -7.98 0.49
C LEU A 54 -6.94 -7.42 1.22
N GLU A 55 -7.29 -7.97 2.38
CA GLU A 55 -8.39 -7.45 3.21
C GLU A 55 -8.13 -6.00 3.64
N PHE A 56 -6.93 -5.72 4.08
CA PHE A 56 -6.52 -4.36 4.45
C PHE A 56 -6.65 -3.40 3.26
N ALA A 57 -6.11 -3.76 2.10
CA ALA A 57 -6.19 -2.93 0.91
C ALA A 57 -7.65 -2.71 0.44
N ARG A 58 -8.50 -3.75 0.48
CA ARG A 58 -9.93 -3.64 0.14
C ARG A 58 -10.72 -2.69 1.03
N ALA A 59 -10.26 -2.47 2.25
CA ALA A 59 -10.93 -1.53 3.14
C ALA A 59 -10.87 -0.06 2.64
N PHE A 60 -9.96 0.24 1.71
CA PHE A 60 -9.84 1.56 1.09
C PHE A 60 -10.51 1.67 -0.29
N GLY A 61 -10.94 0.56 -0.87
CA GLY A 61 -11.60 0.54 -2.17
C GLY A 61 -11.42 -0.77 -2.93
N GLU A 62 -11.89 -0.78 -4.16
CA GLU A 62 -11.70 -1.93 -5.05
C GLU A 62 -10.23 -2.11 -5.41
N LEU A 63 -9.77 -3.35 -5.41
CA LEU A 63 -8.43 -3.68 -5.86
C LEU A 63 -8.37 -3.62 -7.38
N ASP A 64 -7.24 -3.14 -7.90
CA ASP A 64 -7.00 -3.18 -9.34
C ASP A 64 -6.93 -4.64 -9.85
N VAL A 65 -7.11 -4.79 -11.16
CA VAL A 65 -6.95 -6.08 -11.83
C VAL A 65 -5.51 -6.58 -11.70
N PRO A 66 -5.28 -7.90 -11.71
CA PRO A 66 -3.94 -8.47 -11.68
C PRO A 66 -3.05 -7.88 -12.77
N HIS A 67 -1.79 -7.55 -12.43
CA HIS A 67 -0.85 -6.97 -13.40
C HIS A 67 -0.48 -8.02 -14.47
N PRO A 68 -0.54 -7.69 -15.77
CA PRO A 68 -0.39 -8.69 -16.83
C PRO A 68 1.05 -9.21 -17.01
N HIS A 69 2.06 -8.50 -16.52
CA HIS A 69 3.47 -8.79 -16.82
C HIS A 69 4.30 -9.18 -15.59
N TYR A 70 3.93 -8.71 -14.39
CA TYR A 70 4.69 -9.04 -13.19
C TYR A 70 4.20 -10.34 -12.54
N PRO A 71 5.10 -11.09 -11.89
CA PRO A 71 4.70 -12.26 -11.12
C PRO A 71 3.83 -11.87 -9.93
N HIS A 72 3.04 -12.82 -9.45
CA HIS A 72 2.13 -12.63 -8.33
C HIS A 72 2.42 -13.61 -7.21
N VAL A 73 1.97 -13.27 -6.02
CA VAL A 73 1.98 -14.22 -4.90
C VAL A 73 1.05 -15.39 -5.24
N LYS A 74 1.53 -16.62 -5.07
CA LYS A 74 0.77 -17.83 -5.38
C LYS A 74 -0.58 -17.84 -4.66
N GLY A 75 -1.66 -17.95 -5.41
CA GLY A 75 -3.04 -17.94 -4.90
C GLY A 75 -3.59 -16.54 -4.56
N HIS A 76 -2.83 -15.47 -4.86
CA HIS A 76 -3.22 -14.09 -4.58
C HIS A 76 -2.81 -13.19 -5.75
N ASP A 77 -3.49 -13.31 -6.87
CA ASP A 77 -3.10 -12.69 -8.16
C ASP A 77 -3.07 -11.14 -8.13
N GLN A 78 -3.72 -10.54 -7.16
CA GLN A 78 -3.73 -9.08 -6.96
C GLN A 78 -2.53 -8.57 -6.13
N ILE A 79 -1.67 -9.46 -5.65
CA ILE A 79 -0.42 -9.09 -4.99
C ILE A 79 0.72 -9.32 -5.97
N VAL A 80 1.23 -8.24 -6.51
CA VAL A 80 2.39 -8.24 -7.41
C VAL A 80 3.66 -8.45 -6.61
N VAL A 81 4.56 -9.29 -7.15
CA VAL A 81 5.91 -9.47 -6.60
C VAL A 81 6.87 -8.61 -7.40
N LEU A 82 7.51 -7.65 -6.74
CA LEU A 82 8.57 -6.83 -7.30
C LEU A 82 9.89 -7.21 -6.62
N GLU A 83 10.77 -7.84 -7.36
CA GLU A 83 12.08 -8.27 -6.88
C GLU A 83 13.16 -7.70 -7.79
N ASN A 84 14.06 -6.92 -7.21
CA ASN A 84 15.15 -6.30 -7.92
C ASN A 84 16.47 -6.59 -7.21
N ASP A 85 17.50 -6.88 -8.01
CA ASP A 85 18.87 -7.10 -7.56
C ASP A 85 19.87 -6.52 -8.56
N GLN A 86 21.14 -6.85 -8.43
CA GLN A 86 22.18 -6.35 -9.33
C GLN A 86 22.08 -6.95 -10.76
N GLU A 87 21.51 -8.16 -10.89
CA GLU A 87 21.30 -8.84 -12.18
C GLU A 87 19.98 -8.41 -12.83
N ASN A 88 19.00 -8.06 -12.00
CA ASN A 88 17.66 -7.61 -12.40
C ASN A 88 17.37 -6.22 -11.81
N PRO A 89 17.97 -5.15 -12.34
CA PRO A 89 17.71 -3.80 -11.85
C PRO A 89 16.26 -3.36 -12.11
N PRO A 90 15.74 -2.38 -11.35
CA PRO A 90 14.38 -1.89 -11.57
C PRO A 90 14.20 -1.32 -12.99
N ASP A 91 13.07 -1.62 -13.60
CA ASP A 91 12.71 -1.16 -14.94
C ASP A 91 12.55 0.36 -15.03
N THR A 92 12.13 0.98 -13.94
CA THR A 92 11.81 2.40 -13.88
C THR A 92 12.58 3.08 -12.75
N ASN A 93 13.34 4.11 -13.11
CA ASN A 93 14.12 4.92 -12.17
C ASN A 93 13.89 6.43 -12.41
N SER A 94 12.66 6.82 -12.66
CA SER A 94 12.25 8.20 -12.86
C SER A 94 11.01 8.52 -12.05
N TRP A 95 10.80 9.79 -11.73
CA TRP A 95 9.55 10.25 -11.12
C TRP A 95 8.37 9.97 -12.05
N HIS A 96 7.36 9.29 -11.55
CA HIS A 96 6.18 8.91 -12.30
C HIS A 96 4.97 8.78 -11.38
N THR A 97 3.81 8.69 -11.98
CA THR A 97 2.57 8.23 -11.37
C THR A 97 2.18 6.92 -12.02
N ASP A 98 1.73 5.95 -11.24
CA ASP A 98 1.34 4.65 -11.76
C ASP A 98 0.07 4.76 -12.61
N LEU A 99 0.00 3.94 -13.67
CA LEU A 99 -1.18 3.72 -14.49
C LEU A 99 -1.83 5.02 -15.04
N THR A 100 -1.03 6.01 -15.39
CA THR A 100 -1.49 7.31 -15.89
C THR A 100 -2.31 7.24 -17.18
N PHE A 101 -2.22 6.13 -17.91
CA PHE A 101 -3.02 5.87 -19.11
C PHE A 101 -4.45 5.41 -18.81
N LYS A 102 -4.77 5.04 -17.57
CA LYS A 102 -6.13 4.67 -17.17
C LYS A 102 -6.97 5.91 -16.92
N ARG A 103 -8.25 5.83 -17.30
CA ARG A 103 -9.23 6.88 -17.00
C ARG A 103 -9.49 7.01 -15.51
N GLU A 104 -9.55 5.86 -14.82
CA GLU A 104 -9.69 5.74 -13.38
C GLU A 104 -8.37 5.20 -12.84
N GLN A 105 -7.60 6.08 -12.25
CA GLN A 105 -6.30 5.74 -11.67
C GLN A 105 -6.46 5.16 -10.27
N PRO A 106 -5.55 4.27 -9.83
CA PRO A 106 -5.57 3.79 -8.45
C PRO A 106 -5.37 4.95 -7.48
N PHE A 107 -6.12 4.93 -6.40
CA PHE A 107 -6.02 5.94 -5.33
C PHE A 107 -4.71 5.84 -4.57
N ALA A 108 -4.29 4.64 -4.22
CA ALA A 108 -3.08 4.37 -3.45
C ALA A 108 -2.53 2.97 -3.75
N SER A 109 -1.29 2.73 -3.35
CA SER A 109 -0.65 1.42 -3.36
C SER A 109 -0.33 0.99 -1.93
N VAL A 110 -0.48 -0.28 -1.65
CA VAL A 110 -0.14 -0.90 -0.36
C VAL A 110 1.01 -1.88 -0.58
N LEU A 111 2.15 -1.60 0.03
CA LEU A 111 3.39 -2.37 -0.09
C LEU A 111 3.67 -3.16 1.18
#